data_1fb6a61a76ca1eba55cd510e692461f4
#
_entry.id   1fb6a61a76ca1eba55cd510e692461f4
#
_cell.length_a   1.000
_cell.length_b   1.000
_cell.length_c   1.000
_cell.angle_alpha   90.00
_cell.angle_beta   90.00
_cell.angle_gamma   90.00
#
_symmetry.space_group_name_H-M   'P 1'
#
loop_
_entity.id
_entity.type
_entity.pdbx_description
1 polymer ?
#
loop_
_entity_poly.entity_id
_entity_poly.type
_entity_poly.pdbx_seq_one_letter_code
_entity_poly.pdbx_strand_id
1 'polypeptide(L)'
;PSFQPSGQDTMPSNNILFIHNLPVEMTSMMLQLIFEQCPGFKEIRMIQAKPGIAFVEHENDVQSSMAIQALQGLKITPQNPMVVSFAKK
;
A
#
# COMPACT_ATOMS: atom_id res chain seq x y z
N PRO A 1 8.94 -18.78 13.94
CA PRO A 1 8.69 -18.18 13.81
C PRO A 1 8.37 -17.34 13.91
N SER A 2 8.44 -17.43 14.03
CA SER A 2 8.07 -16.76 14.01
C SER A 2 7.76 -15.86 14.06
N PHE A 3 7.76 -15.79 14.05
CA PHE A 3 7.43 -15.00 13.97
C PHE A 3 6.80 -14.19 14.06
N GLN A 4 6.41 -14.04 14.05
CA GLN A 4 5.78 -13.34 14.11
C GLN A 4 5.16 -12.71 14.44
N PRO A 5 5.05 -12.62 14.34
CA PRO A 5 4.38 -11.94 14.73
C PRO A 5 3.49 -11.19 15.25
N SER A 6 3.31 -11.10 15.44
CA SER A 6 2.72 -10.43 16.56
C SER A 6 1.83 -9.31 16.13
N GLY A 7 2.27 -8.21 15.66
CA GLY A 7 1.40 -7.14 15.22
C GLY A 7 0.46 -7.56 14.12
N GLN A 8 0.76 -8.62 13.50
CA GLN A 8 -0.06 -9.10 12.41
C GLN A 8 -1.41 -9.58 12.84
N ASP A 9 -1.51 -10.02 14.07
CA ASP A 9 -2.77 -10.56 14.53
C ASP A 9 -3.86 -9.54 14.61
N THR A 10 -3.49 -8.27 14.69
CA THR A 10 -4.48 -7.21 14.82
C THR A 10 -4.98 -6.69 13.50
N MET A 11 -4.34 -7.09 12.39
CA MET A 11 -4.69 -6.59 11.07
C MET A 11 -4.87 -7.75 10.12
N PRO A 12 -6.09 -8.25 9.98
CA PRO A 12 -6.33 -9.33 9.02
C PRO A 12 -5.98 -8.88 7.62
N SER A 13 -5.50 -9.82 6.81
CA SER A 13 -5.14 -9.51 5.43
C SER A 13 -6.37 -9.09 4.64
N ASN A 14 -6.13 -8.32 3.61
CA ASN A 14 -7.17 -7.75 2.79
C ASN A 14 -6.60 -7.59 1.39
N ASN A 15 -7.46 -7.65 0.39
CA ASN A 15 -7.02 -7.38 -0.98
C ASN A 15 -6.87 -5.88 -1.25
N ILE A 16 -7.22 -5.03 -0.28
CA ILE A 16 -7.06 -3.59 -0.41
C ILE A 16 -5.98 -3.14 0.57
N LEU A 17 -5.05 -2.34 0.06
CA LEU A 17 -3.96 -1.78 0.86
C LEU A 17 -4.25 -0.34 1.18
N PHE A 18 -3.80 0.08 2.35
CA PHE A 18 -3.83 1.47 2.78
C PHE A 18 -2.41 2.02 2.69
N ILE A 19 -2.24 3.07 1.90
CA ILE A 19 -0.94 3.69 1.67
C ILE A 19 -0.96 5.07 2.29
N HIS A 20 0.07 5.42 3.04
CA HIS A 20 0.14 6.77 3.58
C HIS A 20 1.58 7.27 3.61
N ASN A 21 1.74 8.48 4.08
CA ASN A 21 3.01 9.20 4.06
C ASN A 21 3.47 9.54 2.65
N LEU A 22 2.52 9.70 1.73
CA LEU A 22 2.84 10.09 0.36
C LEU A 22 3.05 11.60 0.29
N PRO A 23 3.93 12.07 -0.61
CA PRO A 23 4.05 13.53 -0.80
C PRO A 23 2.76 14.08 -1.40
N VAL A 24 2.48 15.36 -1.09
CA VAL A 24 1.21 15.96 -1.52
C VAL A 24 1.11 16.05 -3.04
N GLU A 25 2.23 16.10 -3.74
CA GLU A 25 2.19 16.17 -5.19
C GLU A 25 2.07 14.79 -5.85
N MET A 26 1.95 13.71 -5.06
CA MET A 26 1.78 12.37 -5.61
C MET A 26 0.46 12.27 -6.36
N THR A 27 0.51 11.69 -7.55
CA THR A 27 -0.68 11.49 -8.37
C THR A 27 -1.02 10.01 -8.44
N SER A 28 -2.27 9.72 -8.81
CA SER A 28 -2.68 8.32 -8.97
C SER A 28 -1.87 7.64 -10.08
N MET A 29 -1.52 8.39 -11.11
CA MET A 29 -0.73 7.81 -12.20
C MET A 29 0.66 7.39 -11.71
N MET A 30 1.28 8.20 -10.87
CA MET A 30 2.59 7.87 -10.33
C MET A 30 2.51 6.62 -9.46
N LEU A 31 1.49 6.53 -8.61
CA LEU A 31 1.28 5.34 -7.80
C LEU A 31 1.00 4.12 -8.67
N GLN A 32 0.22 4.30 -9.72
CA GLN A 32 -0.09 3.20 -10.61
C GLN A 32 1.18 2.61 -11.21
N LEU A 33 2.10 3.47 -11.64
CA LEU A 33 3.37 2.99 -12.21
C LEU A 33 4.16 2.16 -11.21
N ILE A 34 4.07 2.51 -9.93
CA ILE A 34 4.75 1.76 -8.88
C ILE A 34 4.06 0.42 -8.65
N PHE A 35 2.74 0.43 -8.48
CA PHE A 35 2.01 -0.75 -8.05
C PHE A 35 1.70 -1.72 -9.18
N GLU A 36 1.64 -1.25 -10.43
CA GLU A 36 1.33 -2.16 -11.53
C GLU A 36 2.44 -3.16 -11.78
N GLN A 37 3.61 -2.95 -11.20
CA GLN A 37 4.67 -3.93 -11.24
C GLN A 37 4.37 -5.13 -10.37
N CYS A 38 3.43 -5.00 -9.45
CA CYS A 38 3.05 -6.09 -8.57
C CYS A 38 1.94 -6.91 -9.21
N PRO A 39 1.98 -8.24 -9.07
CA PRO A 39 0.92 -9.07 -9.66
C PRO A 39 -0.42 -8.80 -8.98
N GLY A 40 -1.47 -8.85 -9.78
CA GLY A 40 -2.82 -8.71 -9.26
C GLY A 40 -3.30 -7.29 -9.03
N PHE A 41 -2.51 -6.30 -9.39
CA PHE A 41 -2.94 -4.91 -9.25
C PHE A 41 -4.22 -4.65 -10.03
N LYS A 42 -5.21 -4.00 -9.40
CA LYS A 42 -6.47 -3.70 -10.04
C LYS A 42 -6.72 -2.21 -10.17
N GLU A 43 -6.74 -1.47 -9.07
CA GLU A 43 -7.01 -0.04 -9.18
C GLU A 43 -6.47 0.71 -7.97
N ILE A 44 -6.38 2.02 -8.12
CA ILE A 44 -5.93 2.96 -7.10
C ILE A 44 -7.03 3.98 -6.87
N ARG A 45 -7.22 4.34 -5.59
CA ARG A 45 -8.11 5.43 -5.22
C ARG A 45 -7.37 6.41 -4.35
N MET A 46 -7.19 7.62 -4.85
CA MET A 46 -6.62 8.70 -4.07
C MET A 46 -7.73 9.39 -3.29
N ILE A 47 -7.40 9.84 -2.08
CA ILE A 47 -8.38 10.52 -1.23
C ILE A 47 -8.10 12.01 -1.34
N GLN A 48 -8.96 12.73 -2.04
CA GLN A 48 -8.73 14.16 -2.27
C GLN A 48 -8.79 14.97 -0.97
N ALA A 49 -9.67 14.58 -0.06
CA ALA A 49 -9.81 15.30 1.19
C ALA A 49 -8.62 15.11 2.12
N LYS A 50 -7.81 14.10 1.88
CA LYS A 50 -6.63 13.82 2.72
C LYS A 50 -5.44 13.52 1.84
N PRO A 51 -4.71 14.54 1.40
CA PRO A 51 -3.51 14.30 0.59
C PRO A 51 -2.51 13.41 1.35
N GLY A 52 -1.79 12.61 0.61
CA GLY A 52 -0.82 11.71 1.21
C GLY A 52 -1.34 10.34 1.55
N ILE A 53 -2.60 10.06 1.24
CA ILE A 53 -3.25 8.78 1.52
C ILE A 53 -3.82 8.22 0.21
N ALA A 54 -3.75 6.89 0.06
CA ALA A 54 -4.36 6.23 -1.08
C ALA A 54 -4.76 4.81 -0.69
N PHE A 55 -5.69 4.24 -1.45
CA PHE A 55 -6.04 2.84 -1.35
C PHE A 55 -5.71 2.16 -2.67
N VAL A 56 -5.16 0.96 -2.59
CA VAL A 56 -4.76 0.19 -3.77
C VAL A 56 -5.40 -1.19 -3.68
N GLU A 57 -6.17 -1.55 -4.69
CA GLU A 57 -6.86 -2.84 -4.71
C GLU A 57 -6.09 -3.84 -5.54
N HIS A 58 -6.00 -5.07 -5.03
CA HIS A 58 -5.42 -6.21 -5.72
C HIS A 58 -6.48 -7.29 -5.88
N GLU A 59 -6.17 -8.33 -6.65
CA GLU A 59 -7.13 -9.41 -6.90
C GLU A 59 -7.42 -10.23 -5.65
N ASN A 60 -6.41 -10.43 -4.80
CA ASN A 60 -6.60 -11.20 -3.58
C ASN A 60 -5.60 -10.73 -2.53
N ASP A 61 -5.75 -11.27 -1.32
CA ASP A 61 -4.93 -10.83 -0.19
C ASP A 61 -3.50 -11.35 -0.27
N VAL A 62 -3.26 -12.44 -0.96
CA VAL A 62 -1.90 -12.95 -1.13
C VAL A 62 -1.10 -11.95 -1.96
N GLN A 63 -1.69 -11.45 -3.04
CA GLN A 63 -1.01 -10.51 -3.91
C GLN A 63 -0.80 -9.16 -3.24
N SER A 64 -1.77 -8.71 -2.45
CA SER A 64 -1.58 -7.47 -1.71
C SER A 64 -0.48 -7.63 -0.66
N SER A 65 -0.39 -8.78 -0.04
CA SER A 65 0.67 -9.06 0.91
C SER A 65 2.05 -9.00 0.24
N MET A 66 2.15 -9.52 -0.96
CA MET A 66 3.40 -9.45 -1.72
C MET A 66 3.77 -8.00 -2.04
N ALA A 67 2.77 -7.19 -2.37
CA ALA A 67 3.01 -5.78 -2.64
C ALA A 67 3.52 -5.06 -1.41
N ILE A 68 2.97 -5.38 -0.23
CA ILE A 68 3.48 -4.79 1.00
C ILE A 68 4.97 -5.09 1.16
N GLN A 69 5.34 -6.34 0.99
CA GLN A 69 6.74 -6.74 1.18
C GLN A 69 7.66 -6.08 0.17
N ALA A 70 7.18 -5.93 -1.05
CA ALA A 70 8.02 -5.36 -2.12
C ALA A 70 8.17 -3.87 -2.00
N LEU A 71 7.14 -3.17 -1.52
CA LEU A 71 7.09 -1.71 -1.61
C LEU A 71 7.13 -1.00 -0.26
N GLN A 72 7.12 -1.74 0.85
CA GLN A 72 7.17 -1.12 2.17
C GLN A 72 8.43 -0.29 2.30
N GLY A 73 8.26 0.96 2.70
CA GLY A 73 9.39 1.83 2.94
C GLY A 73 10.01 2.44 1.70
N LEU A 74 9.40 2.21 0.52
CA LEU A 74 9.91 2.81 -0.71
C LEU A 74 9.89 4.32 -0.58
N LYS A 75 11.05 4.95 -0.75
CA LYS A 75 11.15 6.41 -0.62
C LYS A 75 10.70 7.08 -1.90
N ILE A 76 9.52 7.68 -1.85
CA ILE A 76 9.03 8.48 -2.98
C ILE A 76 9.88 9.74 -3.08
N THR A 77 10.10 10.40 -1.93
CA THR A 77 11.10 11.45 -1.79
C THR A 77 11.94 11.09 -0.57
N PRO A 78 13.07 11.77 -0.34
CA PRO A 78 13.89 11.45 0.84
C PRO A 78 13.15 11.56 2.16
N GLN A 79 12.11 12.41 2.25
CA GLN A 79 11.35 12.58 3.46
C GLN A 79 10.08 11.75 3.51
N ASN A 80 9.75 11.03 2.43
CA ASN A 80 8.47 10.34 2.33
C ASN A 80 8.64 8.85 2.02
N PRO A 81 9.13 8.06 2.99
CA PRO A 81 9.08 6.61 2.80
C PRO A 81 7.63 6.16 2.84
N MET A 82 7.22 5.44 1.81
CA MET A 82 5.85 4.99 1.67
C MET A 82 5.54 3.95 2.74
N VAL A 83 4.43 4.13 3.45
CA VAL A 83 3.98 3.16 4.45
C VAL A 83 2.78 2.41 3.86
N VAL A 84 2.92 1.10 3.78
CA VAL A 84 1.93 0.23 3.17
C VAL A 84 1.40 -0.74 4.22
N SER A 85 0.09 -0.84 4.35
CA SER A 85 -0.53 -1.77 5.28
C SER A 85 -1.83 -2.27 4.67
N PHE A 86 -2.42 -3.30 5.31
CA PHE A 86 -3.73 -3.75 4.89
C PHE A 86 -4.77 -2.72 5.30
N ALA A 87 -5.72 -2.44 4.40
CA ALA A 87 -6.84 -1.58 4.74
C ALA A 87 -7.74 -2.29 5.73
N LYS A 88 -8.42 -1.53 6.57
CA LYS A 88 -9.41 -2.09 7.48
C LYS A 88 -10.70 -2.32 6.73
N LYS A 89 -11.32 -3.44 7.03
CA LYS A 89 -12.62 -3.74 6.45
C LYS A 89 -13.73 -3.05 7.21
#